data_5cee94466ba9768d9b86073aa1f11fbc
#
_entry.id   5cee94466ba9768d9b86073aa1f11fbc
#
_cell.length_a   1.000
_cell.length_b   1.000
_cell.length_c   1.000
_cell.angle_alpha   90.00
_cell.angle_beta   90.00
_cell.angle_gamma   90.00
#
_symmetry.space_group_name_H-M   'P 1'
#
loop_
_entity.id
_entity.type
_entity.pdbx_description
1 polymer ?
#
loop_
_entity_poly.entity_id
_entity_poly.type
_entity_poly.pdbx_seq_one_letter_code
_entity_poly.pdbx_strand_id
1 'polypeptide(L)'
;GKKTPTADLKGGILCIENVQKLLPSGAANDINKLDKLFSCMDKWNNDPIVILSGLSSAFKEFLVYNPDVRNRFEYYFDLKDFSMEELKQLCIHELKKRYGIALSEEADAKLERVFKNEMRQKSDDFGNGHLAVKKAADIFANTIKRDPNASVAIPEDIPGKEFRQKSYEEIMAELDEFVGIDEIKATVQKIINKIDFERERKGAGAKREVKDHFLFLGNPGTGKTTIARIFADILNSLEVLPIGQLVEVSRKELVAGYVGQTALAVEKYVDMAMGGVL
;
A
#
# COMPACT_ATOMS: atom_id res chain seq x y z
N GLY A 1 27.38 33.08 -1.06
CA GLY A 1 27.74 32.40 0.16
C GLY A 1 26.55 32.31 1.08
N LYS A 2 25.79 31.20 1.01
CA LYS A 2 24.81 30.88 2.06
C LYS A 2 25.58 30.25 3.22
N LYS A 3 25.56 30.88 4.38
CA LYS A 3 26.14 30.36 5.62
C LYS A 3 25.51 29.00 5.92
N THR A 4 26.34 27.97 6.10
CA THR A 4 25.92 26.69 6.66
C THR A 4 25.41 26.94 8.08
N PRO A 5 24.23 26.49 8.47
CA PRO A 5 23.68 26.74 9.81
C PRO A 5 24.33 25.80 10.85
N THR A 6 25.61 25.97 11.08
CA THR A 6 26.42 25.07 11.94
C THR A 6 26.66 25.59 13.36
N ALA A 7 26.27 26.85 13.65
CA ALA A 7 26.59 27.47 14.94
C ALA A 7 25.54 27.26 16.06
N ASP A 8 24.28 26.92 15.72
CA ASP A 8 23.17 26.91 16.66
C ASP A 8 22.57 25.51 16.96
N LEU A 9 23.25 24.42 16.57
CA LEU A 9 22.72 23.05 16.69
C LEU A 9 23.22 22.27 17.92
N LYS A 10 24.00 22.89 18.80
CA LYS A 10 24.48 22.21 20.01
C LYS A 10 23.31 21.73 20.89
N GLY A 11 23.29 20.46 21.25
CA GLY A 11 22.27 19.85 22.09
C GLY A 11 20.91 19.69 21.40
N GLY A 12 20.86 19.85 20.06
CA GLY A 12 19.62 19.78 19.31
C GLY A 12 19.47 18.50 18.47
N ILE A 13 18.37 18.45 17.72
CA ILE A 13 18.06 17.38 16.74
C ILE A 13 18.03 18.03 15.35
N LEU A 14 18.83 17.48 14.43
CA LEU A 14 18.78 17.82 13.02
C LEU A 14 17.96 16.77 12.27
N CYS A 15 16.75 17.13 11.84
CA CYS A 15 15.93 16.27 10.99
C CYS A 15 16.09 16.68 9.53
N ILE A 16 16.50 15.76 8.68
CA ILE A 16 16.64 15.96 7.23
C ILE A 16 15.60 15.08 6.55
N GLU A 17 14.58 15.72 6.00
CA GLU A 17 13.49 15.05 5.31
C GLU A 17 13.77 14.89 3.81
N ASN A 18 13.10 13.90 3.20
CA ASN A 18 13.20 13.60 1.77
C ASN A 18 14.65 13.34 1.31
N VAL A 19 15.37 12.55 2.08
CA VAL A 19 16.79 12.21 1.82
C VAL A 19 17.00 11.65 0.42
N GLN A 20 15.99 11.00 -0.19
CA GLN A 20 16.05 10.55 -1.57
C GLN A 20 16.39 11.65 -2.57
N LYS A 21 16.12 12.93 -2.27
CA LYS A 21 16.51 14.08 -3.10
C LYS A 21 18.01 14.43 -3.02
N LEU A 22 18.69 13.85 -2.04
CA LEU A 22 20.14 13.97 -1.87
C LEU A 22 20.88 12.78 -2.50
N LEU A 23 20.13 11.72 -2.90
CA LEU A 23 20.72 10.54 -3.53
C LEU A 23 21.16 10.87 -4.96
N PRO A 24 22.24 10.25 -5.45
CA PRO A 24 22.74 10.51 -6.78
C PRO A 24 21.69 10.15 -7.84
N SER A 25 21.24 11.12 -8.61
CA SER A 25 20.38 10.91 -9.78
C SER A 25 21.18 10.63 -11.06
N GLY A 26 22.38 10.04 -10.93
CA GLY A 26 23.28 9.75 -12.05
C GLY A 26 24.23 10.88 -12.43
N ALA A 27 24.16 12.03 -11.78
CA ALA A 27 25.10 13.14 -12.00
C ALA A 27 26.20 13.14 -10.93
N ALA A 28 27.46 13.16 -11.34
CA ALA A 28 28.65 13.12 -10.47
C ALA A 28 28.70 14.19 -9.35
N ASN A 29 27.84 15.20 -9.41
CA ASN A 29 27.79 16.30 -8.43
C ASN A 29 26.96 16.00 -7.17
N ASP A 30 26.17 14.92 -7.12
CA ASP A 30 25.27 14.67 -6.01
C ASP A 30 25.91 13.87 -4.88
N ILE A 31 26.97 13.10 -5.14
CA ILE A 31 27.79 12.39 -4.13
C ILE A 31 28.35 13.39 -3.09
N ASN A 32 28.70 14.58 -3.53
CA ASN A 32 29.27 15.65 -2.70
C ASN A 32 28.34 16.20 -1.58
N LYS A 33 27.04 15.97 -1.62
CA LYS A 33 26.11 16.55 -0.62
C LYS A 33 26.05 15.71 0.67
N LEU A 34 25.97 14.39 0.52
CA LEU A 34 25.98 13.47 1.66
C LEU A 34 27.37 13.41 2.31
N ASP A 35 28.44 13.38 1.51
CA ASP A 35 29.82 13.43 2.03
C ASP A 35 30.08 14.68 2.86
N LYS A 36 29.53 15.83 2.44
CA LYS A 36 29.58 17.06 3.24
C LYS A 36 28.82 16.95 4.55
N LEU A 37 27.63 16.34 4.53
CA LEU A 37 26.86 16.10 5.75
C LEU A 37 27.65 15.20 6.71
N PHE A 38 28.17 14.07 6.21
CA PHE A 38 28.95 13.15 7.01
C PHE A 38 30.24 13.76 7.55
N SER A 39 30.95 14.56 6.73
CA SER A 39 32.10 15.32 7.20
C SER A 39 31.76 16.37 8.27
N CYS A 40 30.54 16.90 8.25
CA CYS A 40 30.04 17.75 9.33
C CYS A 40 29.72 16.93 10.58
N MET A 41 29.04 15.78 10.43
CA MET A 41 28.71 14.88 11.54
C MET A 41 30.00 14.44 12.27
N ASP A 42 31.05 14.10 11.55
CA ASP A 42 32.35 13.72 12.13
C ASP A 42 32.98 14.85 12.98
N LYS A 43 32.73 16.11 12.59
CA LYS A 43 33.22 17.27 13.33
C LYS A 43 32.38 17.65 14.53
N TRP A 44 31.13 17.22 14.56
CA TRP A 44 30.18 17.57 15.62
C TRP A 44 30.33 16.71 16.89
N ASN A 45 31.12 15.64 16.84
CA ASN A 45 31.41 14.78 17.98
C ASN A 45 30.12 14.28 18.69
N ASN A 46 29.15 13.76 17.89
CA ASN A 46 27.84 13.24 18.31
C ASN A 46 26.86 14.29 18.87
N ASP A 47 27.08 15.55 18.60
CA ASP A 47 26.14 16.62 18.96
C ASP A 47 25.99 17.57 17.74
N PRO A 48 24.86 17.66 17.07
CA PRO A 48 23.48 17.22 17.37
C PRO A 48 23.16 15.76 16.97
N ILE A 49 22.01 15.24 17.45
CA ILE A 49 21.44 14.00 16.91
C ILE A 49 20.92 14.25 15.50
N VAL A 50 21.29 13.39 14.56
CA VAL A 50 20.87 13.48 13.17
C VAL A 50 19.81 12.41 12.87
N ILE A 51 18.68 12.84 12.35
CA ILE A 51 17.58 11.99 11.87
C ILE A 51 17.46 12.19 10.37
N LEU A 52 17.53 11.11 9.61
CA LEU A 52 17.27 11.10 8.17
C LEU A 52 15.91 10.43 7.91
N SER A 53 15.06 11.07 7.14
CA SER A 53 13.80 10.48 6.72
C SER A 53 13.63 10.57 5.20
N GLY A 54 12.99 9.55 4.61
CA GLY A 54 12.79 9.48 3.17
C GLY A 54 12.06 8.21 2.76
N LEU A 55 11.91 8.00 1.46
CA LEU A 55 11.27 6.80 0.90
C LEU A 55 12.11 5.57 1.19
N SER A 56 11.50 4.54 1.78
CA SER A 56 12.18 3.29 2.17
C SER A 56 12.88 2.62 0.99
N SER A 57 12.21 2.51 -0.17
CA SER A 57 12.77 1.90 -1.38
C SER A 57 14.05 2.61 -1.85
N ALA A 58 14.00 3.93 -1.97
CA ALA A 58 15.15 4.74 -2.40
C ALA A 58 16.29 4.68 -1.38
N PHE A 59 15.97 4.64 -0.08
CA PHE A 59 16.97 4.58 0.97
C PHE A 59 17.64 3.20 1.06
N LYS A 60 16.87 2.13 0.89
CA LYS A 60 17.40 0.75 0.80
C LYS A 60 18.37 0.61 -0.38
N GLU A 61 17.99 1.11 -1.56
CA GLU A 61 18.87 1.14 -2.72
C GLU A 61 20.16 1.91 -2.45
N PHE A 62 20.06 3.08 -1.86
CA PHE A 62 21.22 3.89 -1.50
C PHE A 62 22.18 3.17 -0.53
N LEU A 63 21.66 2.48 0.49
CA LEU A 63 22.46 1.74 1.45
C LEU A 63 23.21 0.54 0.84
N VAL A 64 22.68 -0.04 -0.24
CA VAL A 64 23.39 -1.11 -0.98
C VAL A 64 24.67 -0.57 -1.62
N TYR A 65 24.61 0.64 -2.17
CA TYR A 65 25.76 1.26 -2.83
C TYR A 65 26.70 2.00 -1.87
N ASN A 66 26.23 2.30 -0.66
CA ASN A 66 26.99 3.09 0.33
C ASN A 66 26.96 2.40 1.71
N PRO A 67 27.67 1.28 1.87
CA PRO A 67 27.66 0.52 3.13
C PRO A 67 28.20 1.32 4.32
N ASP A 68 29.10 2.28 4.10
CA ASP A 68 29.65 3.15 5.14
C ASP A 68 28.60 4.04 5.79
N VAL A 69 27.54 4.40 5.08
CA VAL A 69 26.40 5.15 5.63
C VAL A 69 25.66 4.30 6.65
N ARG A 70 25.50 3.00 6.38
CA ARG A 70 24.84 2.08 7.29
C ARG A 70 25.53 2.01 8.65
N ASN A 71 26.84 2.09 8.68
CA ASN A 71 27.62 2.01 9.91
C ASN A 71 27.55 3.29 10.77
N ARG A 72 27.06 4.41 10.20
CA ARG A 72 26.93 5.69 10.91
C ARG A 72 25.59 5.84 11.65
N PHE A 73 24.58 5.03 11.29
CA PHE A 73 23.27 5.06 11.91
C PHE A 73 23.01 3.75 12.62
N GLU A 74 22.84 3.82 13.93
CA GLU A 74 22.61 2.65 14.78
C GLU A 74 21.14 2.17 14.71
N TYR A 75 20.21 3.11 14.49
CA TYR A 75 18.77 2.83 14.55
C TYR A 75 18.13 3.04 13.20
N TYR A 76 17.33 2.04 12.78
CA TYR A 76 16.54 2.05 11.54
C TYR A 76 15.08 1.77 11.87
N PHE A 77 14.22 2.63 11.41
CA PHE A 77 12.78 2.48 11.55
C PHE A 77 12.16 2.41 10.15
N ASP A 78 11.67 1.25 9.76
CA ASP A 78 10.95 1.05 8.49
C ASP A 78 9.45 1.14 8.77
N LEU A 79 8.84 2.27 8.40
CA LEU A 79 7.42 2.52 8.58
C LEU A 79 6.69 1.95 7.36
N LYS A 80 5.97 0.87 7.58
CA LYS A 80 5.14 0.25 6.54
C LYS A 80 3.92 1.10 6.21
N ASP A 81 3.40 0.89 5.01
CA ASP A 81 2.12 1.46 4.62
C ASP A 81 1.01 0.98 5.55
N PHE A 82 0.05 1.85 5.80
CA PHE A 82 -1.15 1.49 6.55
C PHE A 82 -1.98 0.45 5.79
N SER A 83 -2.52 -0.51 6.52
CA SER A 83 -3.57 -1.39 6.03
C SER A 83 -4.87 -0.62 5.79
N MET A 84 -5.81 -1.22 5.05
CA MET A 84 -7.13 -0.63 4.83
C MET A 84 -7.84 -0.30 6.15
N GLU A 85 -7.78 -1.21 7.10
CA GLU A 85 -8.41 -1.04 8.41
C GLU A 85 -7.77 0.11 9.21
N GLU A 86 -6.45 0.21 9.20
CA GLU A 86 -5.73 1.31 9.87
C GLU A 86 -6.04 2.67 9.23
N LEU A 87 -6.15 2.74 7.89
CA LEU A 87 -6.56 3.96 7.19
C LEU A 87 -7.99 4.38 7.56
N LYS A 88 -8.92 3.42 7.62
CA LYS A 88 -10.29 3.66 8.06
C LYS A 88 -10.33 4.18 9.49
N GLN A 89 -9.63 3.52 10.41
CA GLN A 89 -9.55 3.94 11.81
C GLN A 89 -8.92 5.32 11.97
N LEU A 90 -7.86 5.62 11.23
CA LEU A 90 -7.24 6.94 11.21
C LEU A 90 -8.22 8.01 10.73
N CYS A 91 -8.97 7.75 9.66
CA CYS A 91 -9.99 8.66 9.16
C CYS A 91 -11.08 8.92 10.21
N ILE A 92 -11.59 7.88 10.87
CA ILE A 92 -12.61 8.00 11.93
C ILE A 92 -12.05 8.77 13.14
N HIS A 93 -10.81 8.48 13.52
CA HIS A 93 -10.14 9.20 14.61
C HIS A 93 -10.01 10.68 14.32
N GLU A 94 -9.57 11.05 13.12
CA GLU A 94 -9.45 12.45 12.69
C GLU A 94 -10.81 13.16 12.63
N LEU A 95 -11.85 12.49 12.11
CA LEU A 95 -13.22 13.01 12.11
C LEU A 95 -13.68 13.35 13.52
N LYS A 96 -13.52 12.42 14.44
CA LYS A 96 -13.97 12.60 15.83
C LYS A 96 -13.13 13.65 16.56
N LYS A 97 -11.80 13.57 16.46
CA LYS A 97 -10.87 14.41 17.22
C LYS A 97 -10.85 15.86 16.74
N ARG A 98 -10.83 16.09 15.42
CA ARG A 98 -10.71 17.44 14.85
C ARG A 98 -12.04 18.12 14.64
N TYR A 99 -13.06 17.35 14.26
CA TYR A 99 -14.32 17.90 13.77
C TYR A 99 -15.52 17.56 14.65
N GLY A 100 -15.38 16.64 15.60
CA GLY A 100 -16.48 16.20 16.47
C GLY A 100 -17.58 15.44 15.74
N ILE A 101 -17.30 14.93 14.53
CA ILE A 101 -18.27 14.19 13.70
C ILE A 101 -18.11 12.68 13.95
N ALA A 102 -19.24 12.02 14.20
CA ALA A 102 -19.35 10.56 14.19
C ALA A 102 -19.84 10.06 12.84
N LEU A 103 -19.69 8.76 12.55
CA LEU A 103 -20.30 8.12 11.39
C LEU A 103 -21.57 7.37 11.78
N SER A 104 -22.57 7.35 10.90
CA SER A 104 -23.64 6.36 10.99
C SER A 104 -23.11 4.98 10.61
N GLU A 105 -23.81 3.93 10.96
CA GLU A 105 -23.42 2.55 10.63
C GLU A 105 -23.30 2.35 9.12
N GLU A 106 -24.23 2.89 8.35
CA GLU A 106 -24.22 2.83 6.88
C GLU A 106 -23.06 3.66 6.29
N ALA A 107 -22.73 4.80 6.90
CA ALA A 107 -21.60 5.63 6.48
C ALA A 107 -20.26 4.93 6.76
N ASP A 108 -20.14 4.24 7.90
CA ASP A 108 -18.96 3.42 8.22
C ASP A 108 -18.76 2.29 7.20
N ALA A 109 -19.84 1.58 6.88
CA ALA A 109 -19.81 0.53 5.86
C ALA A 109 -19.45 1.08 4.45
N LYS A 110 -19.95 2.28 4.10
CA LYS A 110 -19.58 2.94 2.86
C LYS A 110 -18.10 3.36 2.84
N LEU A 111 -17.60 3.94 3.93
CA LEU A 111 -16.22 4.36 4.07
C LEU A 111 -15.27 3.17 3.86
N GLU A 112 -15.61 2.00 4.38
CA GLU A 112 -14.86 0.76 4.17
C GLU A 112 -14.79 0.38 2.68
N ARG A 113 -15.92 0.40 1.98
CA ARG A 113 -15.96 0.11 0.53
C ARG A 113 -15.14 1.13 -0.27
N VAL A 114 -15.14 2.39 0.15
CA VAL A 114 -14.33 3.44 -0.47
C VAL A 114 -12.85 3.18 -0.25
N PHE A 115 -12.40 2.91 0.97
CA PHE A 115 -10.99 2.58 1.22
C PHE A 115 -10.56 1.29 0.52
N LYS A 116 -11.44 0.28 0.45
CA LYS A 116 -11.17 -0.93 -0.32
C LYS A 116 -10.91 -0.63 -1.79
N ASN A 117 -11.69 0.27 -2.39
CA ASN A 117 -11.46 0.72 -3.77
C ASN A 117 -10.13 1.49 -3.93
N GLU A 118 -9.81 2.39 -3.01
CA GLU A 118 -8.54 3.13 -3.00
C GLU A 118 -7.33 2.19 -2.92
N MET A 119 -7.41 1.16 -2.05
CA MET A 119 -6.36 0.15 -1.92
C MET A 119 -6.19 -0.71 -3.17
N ARG A 120 -7.28 -1.04 -3.88
CA ARG A 120 -7.22 -1.77 -5.16
C ARG A 120 -6.54 -0.96 -6.27
N GLN A 121 -6.63 0.36 -6.20
CA GLN A 121 -6.04 1.29 -7.17
C GLN A 121 -4.72 1.91 -6.67
N LYS A 122 -4.13 1.32 -5.61
CA LYS A 122 -2.90 1.82 -5.01
C LYS A 122 -1.79 1.96 -6.07
N SER A 123 -1.21 3.15 -6.12
CA SER A 123 -0.08 3.52 -6.96
C SER A 123 1.09 4.01 -6.13
N ASP A 124 2.22 4.31 -6.76
CA ASP A 124 3.40 4.86 -6.08
C ASP A 124 3.11 6.19 -5.34
N ASP A 125 2.09 6.95 -5.81
CA ASP A 125 1.64 8.19 -5.19
C ASP A 125 0.53 7.98 -4.14
N PHE A 126 0.34 6.75 -3.68
CA PHE A 126 -0.66 6.45 -2.66
C PHE A 126 -0.41 7.28 -1.40
N GLY A 127 -1.34 8.18 -1.09
CA GLY A 127 -1.17 9.19 -0.05
C GLY A 127 -1.12 8.67 1.39
N ASN A 128 -1.31 7.34 1.58
CA ASN A 128 -1.19 6.68 2.88
C ASN A 128 -2.00 7.40 3.98
N GLY A 129 -1.38 7.74 5.12
CA GLY A 129 -2.03 8.48 6.20
C GLY A 129 -2.61 9.83 5.77
N HIS A 130 -1.98 10.52 4.80
CA HIS A 130 -2.54 11.77 4.25
C HIS A 130 -3.86 11.54 3.52
N LEU A 131 -4.05 10.40 2.85
CA LEU A 131 -5.32 10.03 2.24
C LEU A 131 -6.44 9.97 3.27
N ALA A 132 -6.20 9.32 4.42
CA ALA A 132 -7.18 9.21 5.49
C ALA A 132 -7.53 10.58 6.11
N VAL A 133 -6.52 11.41 6.36
CA VAL A 133 -6.72 12.78 6.90
C VAL A 133 -7.49 13.65 5.93
N LYS A 134 -7.15 13.60 4.63
CA LYS A 134 -7.87 14.32 3.59
C LYS A 134 -9.32 13.85 3.48
N LYS A 135 -9.54 12.54 3.48
CA LYS A 135 -10.89 11.95 3.45
C LYS A 135 -11.73 12.42 4.63
N ALA A 136 -11.16 12.49 5.83
CA ALA A 136 -11.85 13.03 7.01
C ALA A 136 -12.26 14.51 6.83
N ALA A 137 -11.38 15.34 6.27
CA ALA A 137 -11.70 16.73 5.98
C ALA A 137 -12.82 16.88 4.92
N ASP A 138 -12.77 16.05 3.88
CA ASP A 138 -13.77 16.05 2.81
C ASP A 138 -15.14 15.59 3.36
N ILE A 139 -15.19 14.55 4.20
CA ILE A 139 -16.41 14.09 4.87
C ILE A 139 -17.00 15.21 5.75
N PHE A 140 -16.18 15.84 6.58
CA PHE A 140 -16.61 16.97 7.40
C PHE A 140 -17.21 18.09 6.54
N ALA A 141 -16.52 18.49 5.47
CA ALA A 141 -17.00 19.54 4.56
C ALA A 141 -18.38 19.21 3.96
N ASN A 142 -18.57 17.95 3.54
CA ASN A 142 -19.86 17.49 2.98
C ASN A 142 -20.95 17.46 4.05
N THR A 143 -20.63 16.98 5.28
CA THR A 143 -21.57 16.91 6.40
C THR A 143 -22.08 18.30 6.76
N ILE A 144 -21.19 19.28 6.93
CA ILE A 144 -21.58 20.67 7.28
C ILE A 144 -22.28 21.36 6.11
N LYS A 145 -21.92 21.04 4.87
CA LYS A 145 -22.63 21.56 3.71
C LYS A 145 -24.09 21.06 3.63
N ARG A 146 -24.32 19.81 4.03
CA ARG A 146 -25.66 19.22 4.11
C ARG A 146 -26.48 19.79 5.26
N ASP A 147 -25.87 19.84 6.46
CA ASP A 147 -26.48 20.38 7.67
C ASP A 147 -25.41 20.97 8.57
N PRO A 148 -25.37 22.32 8.75
CA PRO A 148 -24.39 23.00 9.58
C PRO A 148 -24.36 22.56 11.07
N ASN A 149 -25.43 21.93 11.55
CA ASN A 149 -25.54 21.47 12.94
C ASN A 149 -25.37 19.94 13.06
N ALA A 150 -25.08 19.25 11.97
CA ALA A 150 -24.89 17.81 12.01
C ALA A 150 -23.67 17.41 12.83
N SER A 151 -23.85 16.45 13.72
CA SER A 151 -22.78 15.78 14.47
C SER A 151 -22.51 14.36 13.97
N VAL A 152 -23.28 13.89 12.99
CA VAL A 152 -23.18 12.55 12.41
C VAL A 152 -23.15 12.66 10.88
N ALA A 153 -22.13 12.06 10.28
CA ALA A 153 -22.03 11.90 8.84
C ALA A 153 -22.83 10.68 8.38
N ILE A 154 -23.52 10.83 7.26
CA ILE A 154 -24.33 9.81 6.61
C ILE A 154 -23.65 9.35 5.30
N PRO A 155 -24.12 8.29 4.63
CA PRO A 155 -23.47 7.77 3.41
C PRO A 155 -23.26 8.82 2.32
N GLU A 156 -24.15 9.79 2.15
CA GLU A 156 -24.06 10.84 1.14
C GLU A 156 -22.87 11.79 1.39
N ASP A 157 -22.42 11.89 2.62
CA ASP A 157 -21.29 12.74 3.02
C ASP A 157 -19.93 12.08 2.67
N ILE A 158 -19.90 10.75 2.43
CA ILE A 158 -18.67 10.00 2.15
C ILE A 158 -18.29 10.13 0.67
N PRO A 159 -17.20 10.84 0.34
CA PRO A 159 -16.76 11.02 -1.03
C PRO A 159 -15.91 9.83 -1.52
N GLY A 160 -16.02 9.51 -2.79
CA GLY A 160 -15.22 8.50 -3.48
C GLY A 160 -16.05 7.41 -4.11
N LYS A 161 -15.40 6.63 -4.98
CA LYS A 161 -16.02 5.47 -5.60
C LYS A 161 -15.98 4.30 -4.62
N GLU A 162 -17.12 3.66 -4.46
CA GLU A 162 -17.22 2.45 -3.67
C GLU A 162 -16.69 1.26 -4.48
N PHE A 163 -15.98 0.37 -3.81
CA PHE A 163 -15.74 -0.95 -4.35
C PHE A 163 -17.05 -1.75 -4.31
N ARG A 164 -17.54 -2.13 -5.48
CA ARG A 164 -18.62 -3.09 -5.59
C ARG A 164 -18.02 -4.48 -5.72
N GLN A 165 -18.17 -5.27 -4.68
CA GLN A 165 -17.84 -6.69 -4.74
C GLN A 165 -18.87 -7.38 -5.66
N LYS A 166 -18.38 -8.05 -6.71
CA LYS A 166 -19.23 -8.88 -7.55
C LYS A 166 -19.73 -10.07 -6.74
N SER A 167 -20.98 -10.47 -6.97
CA SER A 167 -21.46 -11.71 -6.39
C SER A 167 -20.77 -12.91 -7.04
N TYR A 168 -20.81 -14.04 -6.34
CA TYR A 168 -20.27 -15.29 -6.89
C TYR A 168 -20.95 -15.64 -8.23
N GLU A 169 -22.26 -15.46 -8.33
CA GLU A 169 -23.04 -15.73 -9.54
C GLU A 169 -22.63 -14.82 -10.70
N GLU A 170 -22.40 -13.52 -10.42
CA GLU A 170 -21.91 -12.57 -11.44
C GLU A 170 -20.53 -12.99 -11.97
N ILE A 171 -19.64 -13.44 -11.08
CA ILE A 171 -18.28 -13.86 -11.45
C ILE A 171 -18.31 -15.17 -12.25
N MET A 172 -19.13 -16.11 -11.85
CA MET A 172 -19.30 -17.38 -12.57
C MET A 172 -19.91 -17.15 -13.96
N ALA A 173 -20.87 -16.23 -14.08
CA ALA A 173 -21.41 -15.84 -15.37
C ALA A 173 -20.34 -15.25 -16.32
N GLU A 174 -19.45 -14.41 -15.80
CA GLU A 174 -18.29 -13.91 -16.58
C GLU A 174 -17.37 -15.07 -17.03
N LEU A 175 -17.14 -16.05 -16.15
CA LEU A 175 -16.34 -17.22 -16.49
C LEU A 175 -17.04 -18.09 -17.55
N ASP A 176 -18.36 -18.10 -17.57
CA ASP A 176 -19.14 -18.87 -18.54
C ASP A 176 -19.12 -18.27 -19.96
N GLU A 177 -18.79 -17.02 -20.12
CA GLU A 177 -18.60 -16.38 -21.43
C GLU A 177 -17.36 -16.94 -22.18
N PHE A 178 -16.42 -17.56 -21.46
CA PHE A 178 -15.23 -18.12 -22.08
C PHE A 178 -15.48 -19.51 -22.66
N VAL A 179 -15.10 -19.69 -23.91
CA VAL A 179 -15.22 -20.96 -24.64
C VAL A 179 -13.97 -21.82 -24.43
N GLY A 180 -14.16 -23.13 -24.20
CA GLY A 180 -13.05 -24.08 -24.14
C GLY A 180 -12.27 -24.10 -22.84
N ILE A 181 -12.83 -23.61 -21.74
CA ILE A 181 -12.20 -23.59 -20.42
C ILE A 181 -12.87 -24.50 -19.38
N ASP A 182 -13.56 -25.55 -19.81
CA ASP A 182 -14.32 -26.43 -18.94
C ASP A 182 -13.46 -27.08 -17.84
N GLU A 183 -12.21 -27.46 -18.15
CA GLU A 183 -11.25 -27.97 -17.16
C GLU A 183 -10.87 -26.92 -16.13
N ILE A 184 -10.75 -25.64 -16.55
CA ILE A 184 -10.44 -24.52 -15.67
C ILE A 184 -11.64 -24.28 -14.74
N LYS A 185 -12.86 -24.27 -15.28
CA LYS A 185 -14.11 -24.14 -14.49
C LYS A 185 -14.21 -25.26 -13.44
N ALA A 186 -13.96 -26.51 -13.82
CA ALA A 186 -13.95 -27.63 -12.91
C ALA A 186 -12.88 -27.50 -11.81
N THR A 187 -11.71 -26.95 -12.15
CA THR A 187 -10.63 -26.70 -11.18
C THR A 187 -11.00 -25.57 -10.22
N VAL A 188 -11.55 -24.48 -10.73
CA VAL A 188 -12.07 -23.36 -9.92
C VAL A 188 -13.11 -23.86 -8.93
N GLN A 189 -14.08 -24.69 -9.39
CA GLN A 189 -15.10 -25.27 -8.52
C GLN A 189 -14.51 -26.16 -7.41
N LYS A 190 -13.47 -26.94 -7.72
CA LYS A 190 -12.76 -27.74 -6.69
C LYS A 190 -12.10 -26.86 -5.63
N ILE A 191 -11.51 -25.75 -6.04
CA ILE A 191 -10.87 -24.78 -5.13
C ILE A 191 -11.92 -24.16 -4.22
N ILE A 192 -13.06 -23.74 -4.79
CA ILE A 192 -14.18 -23.19 -4.04
C ILE A 192 -14.69 -24.21 -3.00
N ASN A 193 -14.96 -25.44 -3.42
CA ASN A 193 -15.41 -26.50 -2.52
C ASN A 193 -14.40 -26.78 -1.40
N LYS A 194 -13.08 -26.71 -1.70
CA LYS A 194 -12.01 -26.84 -0.70
C LYS A 194 -12.08 -25.70 0.33
N ILE A 195 -12.25 -24.47 -0.14
CA ILE A 195 -12.34 -23.27 0.72
C ILE A 195 -13.58 -23.37 1.64
N ASP A 196 -14.73 -23.73 1.09
CA ASP A 196 -15.97 -23.89 1.85
C ASP A 196 -15.87 -25.03 2.89
N PHE A 197 -15.30 -26.16 2.52
CA PHE A 197 -15.04 -27.27 3.44
C PHE A 197 -14.10 -26.86 4.60
N GLU A 198 -13.04 -26.13 4.30
CA GLU A 198 -12.13 -25.62 5.34
C GLU A 198 -12.84 -24.60 6.27
N ARG A 199 -13.76 -23.81 5.71
CA ARG A 199 -14.60 -22.87 6.46
C ARG A 199 -15.49 -23.59 7.47
N GLU A 200 -16.18 -24.63 7.03
CA GLU A 200 -17.04 -25.44 7.90
C GLU A 200 -16.25 -26.11 9.02
N ARG A 201 -15.05 -26.61 8.71
CA ARG A 201 -14.21 -27.33 9.69
C ARG A 201 -13.60 -26.42 10.75
N LYS A 202 -13.19 -25.19 10.38
CA LYS A 202 -12.47 -24.26 11.29
C LYS A 202 -13.40 -23.32 12.07
N GLY A 203 -14.69 -23.27 11.73
CA GLY A 203 -15.68 -22.37 12.33
C GLY A 203 -15.63 -20.93 11.75
N ALA A 204 -16.74 -20.20 11.94
CA ALA A 204 -17.01 -18.87 11.34
C ALA A 204 -16.17 -17.73 11.92
N GLY A 205 -14.93 -17.87 12.19
CA GLY A 205 -14.03 -16.81 12.71
C GLY A 205 -12.56 -17.09 12.44
N ALA A 206 -12.24 -18.22 11.82
CA ALA A 206 -10.86 -18.55 11.49
C ALA A 206 -10.36 -17.71 10.31
N LYS A 207 -9.23 -17.01 10.50
CA LYS A 207 -8.54 -16.36 9.38
C LYS A 207 -8.24 -17.38 8.29
N ARG A 208 -8.69 -17.07 7.09
CA ARG A 208 -8.46 -17.89 5.90
C ARG A 208 -7.05 -17.62 5.41
N GLU A 209 -6.20 -18.62 5.43
CA GLU A 209 -4.89 -18.57 4.79
C GLU A 209 -4.93 -19.49 3.58
N VAL A 210 -5.06 -18.92 2.40
CA VAL A 210 -4.75 -19.64 1.16
C VAL A 210 -3.27 -19.42 0.90
N LYS A 211 -2.50 -20.51 1.00
CA LYS A 211 -1.06 -20.54 0.70
C LYS A 211 -0.80 -21.16 -0.69
N ASP A 212 -1.81 -21.15 -1.53
CA ASP A 212 -1.72 -21.80 -2.83
C ASP A 212 -1.15 -20.82 -3.87
N HIS A 213 -0.24 -21.32 -4.68
CA HIS A 213 0.29 -20.63 -5.85
C HIS A 213 -0.29 -21.27 -7.11
N PHE A 214 -0.60 -20.44 -8.10
CA PHE A 214 -1.26 -20.89 -9.32
C PHE A 214 -0.37 -20.63 -10.53
N LEU A 215 -0.30 -21.59 -11.44
CA LEU A 215 0.44 -21.48 -12.68
C LEU A 215 -0.52 -21.57 -13.87
N PHE A 216 -0.68 -20.46 -14.58
CA PHE A 216 -1.50 -20.39 -15.80
C PHE A 216 -0.61 -20.58 -17.03
N LEU A 217 -0.80 -21.68 -17.75
CA LEU A 217 -0.04 -22.03 -18.95
C LEU A 217 -0.92 -21.89 -20.21
N GLY A 218 -0.33 -21.45 -21.30
CA GLY A 218 -1.01 -21.31 -22.58
C GLY A 218 -0.30 -20.33 -23.51
N ASN A 219 -0.67 -20.35 -24.78
CA ASN A 219 -0.13 -19.45 -25.79
C ASN A 219 -0.54 -17.98 -25.55
N PRO A 220 0.16 -17.00 -26.15
CA PRO A 220 -0.29 -15.60 -26.13
C PRO A 220 -1.74 -15.48 -26.63
N GLY A 221 -2.54 -14.62 -25.97
CA GLY A 221 -3.94 -14.37 -26.37
C GLY A 221 -4.96 -15.39 -25.87
N THR A 222 -4.59 -16.41 -25.08
CA THR A 222 -5.53 -17.41 -24.55
C THR A 222 -6.30 -16.97 -23.29
N GLY A 223 -6.24 -15.70 -22.91
CA GLY A 223 -7.00 -15.16 -21.77
C GLY A 223 -6.43 -15.44 -20.38
N LYS A 224 -5.15 -15.88 -20.25
CA LYS A 224 -4.52 -16.23 -18.95
C LYS A 224 -4.68 -15.13 -17.89
N THR A 225 -4.33 -13.90 -18.25
CA THR A 225 -4.43 -12.74 -17.33
C THR A 225 -5.89 -12.42 -16.99
N THR A 226 -6.80 -12.56 -17.95
CA THR A 226 -8.22 -12.34 -17.71
C THR A 226 -8.77 -13.37 -16.72
N ILE A 227 -8.41 -14.65 -16.89
CA ILE A 227 -8.81 -15.72 -15.96
C ILE A 227 -8.17 -15.50 -14.57
N ALA A 228 -6.91 -15.06 -14.51
CA ALA A 228 -6.26 -14.73 -13.24
C ALA A 228 -6.98 -13.60 -12.50
N ARG A 229 -7.50 -12.59 -13.23
CA ARG A 229 -8.29 -11.49 -12.67
C ARG A 229 -9.63 -11.98 -12.13
N ILE A 230 -10.36 -12.79 -12.91
CA ILE A 230 -11.61 -13.41 -12.47
C ILE A 230 -11.37 -14.27 -11.23
N PHE A 231 -10.25 -15.01 -11.20
CA PHE A 231 -9.89 -15.82 -10.06
C PHE A 231 -9.60 -14.99 -8.79
N ALA A 232 -8.94 -13.84 -8.92
CA ALA A 232 -8.76 -12.91 -7.82
C ALA A 232 -10.10 -12.36 -7.29
N ASP A 233 -11.05 -12.08 -8.19
CA ASP A 233 -12.40 -11.66 -7.81
C ASP A 233 -13.17 -12.79 -7.11
N ILE A 234 -13.02 -14.05 -7.52
CA ILE A 234 -13.59 -15.22 -6.83
C ILE A 234 -13.03 -15.31 -5.40
N LEU A 235 -11.71 -15.29 -5.24
CA LEU A 235 -11.08 -15.35 -3.91
C LEU A 235 -11.50 -14.19 -3.00
N ASN A 236 -11.75 -13.02 -3.59
CA ASN A 236 -12.29 -11.88 -2.85
C ASN A 236 -13.77 -12.08 -2.48
N SER A 237 -14.60 -12.59 -3.39
CA SER A 237 -16.02 -12.86 -3.10
C SER A 237 -16.20 -13.91 -1.99
N LEU A 238 -15.28 -14.86 -1.91
CA LEU A 238 -15.23 -15.87 -0.85
C LEU A 238 -14.54 -15.33 0.43
N GLU A 239 -14.21 -14.04 0.49
CA GLU A 239 -13.52 -13.38 1.60
C GLU A 239 -12.17 -14.02 1.98
N VAL A 240 -11.54 -14.74 1.05
CA VAL A 240 -10.19 -15.28 1.21
C VAL A 240 -9.15 -14.17 1.11
N LEU A 241 -9.36 -13.26 0.15
CA LEU A 241 -8.52 -12.08 -0.04
C LEU A 241 -9.29 -10.83 0.41
N PRO A 242 -8.78 -10.07 1.38
CA PRO A 242 -9.51 -8.92 1.93
C PRO A 242 -9.71 -7.80 0.90
N ILE A 243 -8.78 -7.61 -0.03
CA ILE A 243 -8.82 -6.56 -1.04
C ILE A 243 -9.10 -7.14 -2.43
N GLY A 244 -8.41 -8.23 -2.82
CA GLY A 244 -8.61 -8.97 -4.06
C GLY A 244 -8.15 -8.22 -5.32
N GLN A 245 -7.19 -7.27 -5.21
CA GLN A 245 -6.56 -6.67 -6.38
C GLN A 245 -5.67 -7.69 -7.09
N LEU A 246 -5.51 -7.53 -8.40
CA LEU A 246 -4.48 -8.21 -9.18
C LEU A 246 -3.38 -7.21 -9.53
N VAL A 247 -2.17 -7.48 -9.08
CA VAL A 247 -0.97 -6.73 -9.46
C VAL A 247 -0.27 -7.50 -10.58
N GLU A 248 -0.33 -6.94 -11.78
CA GLU A 248 0.34 -7.53 -12.94
C GLU A 248 1.74 -6.96 -13.06
N VAL A 249 2.73 -7.82 -13.16
CA VAL A 249 4.13 -7.42 -13.27
C VAL A 249 4.85 -8.26 -14.32
N SER A 250 5.65 -7.62 -15.14
CA SER A 250 6.44 -8.26 -16.16
C SER A 250 7.90 -8.43 -15.72
N ARG A 251 8.64 -9.29 -16.45
CA ARG A 251 10.08 -9.43 -16.22
C ARG A 251 10.83 -8.11 -16.27
N LYS A 252 10.42 -7.18 -17.14
CA LYS A 252 11.08 -5.88 -17.29
C LYS A 252 10.99 -5.02 -16.03
N GLU A 253 9.89 -5.17 -15.31
CA GLU A 253 9.64 -4.43 -14.06
C GLU A 253 10.33 -5.07 -12.86
N LEU A 254 10.48 -6.41 -12.88
CA LEU A 254 11.15 -7.15 -11.80
C LEU A 254 12.67 -7.16 -11.94
N VAL A 255 13.19 -7.27 -13.17
CA VAL A 255 14.64 -7.37 -13.41
C VAL A 255 15.21 -6.00 -13.69
N ALA A 256 15.78 -5.38 -12.67
CA ALA A 256 16.52 -4.14 -12.81
C ALA A 256 17.90 -4.36 -13.46
N GLY A 257 18.45 -3.32 -14.07
CA GLY A 257 19.72 -3.38 -14.79
C GLY A 257 20.96 -3.59 -13.91
N TYR A 258 20.83 -3.53 -12.58
CA TYR A 258 21.95 -3.61 -11.65
C TYR A 258 21.69 -4.63 -10.54
N VAL A 259 22.78 -5.25 -10.06
CA VAL A 259 22.75 -6.20 -8.93
C VAL A 259 22.20 -5.51 -7.68
N GLY A 260 21.22 -6.17 -7.01
CA GLY A 260 20.58 -5.65 -5.79
C GLY A 260 19.26 -4.90 -6.03
N GLN A 261 19.01 -4.33 -7.19
CA GLN A 261 17.74 -3.62 -7.48
C GLN A 261 16.57 -4.58 -7.74
N THR A 262 16.83 -5.77 -8.21
CA THR A 262 15.80 -6.79 -8.45
C THR A 262 15.07 -7.18 -7.17
N ALA A 263 15.79 -7.34 -6.06
CA ALA A 263 15.17 -7.68 -4.78
C ALA A 263 14.23 -6.56 -4.28
N LEU A 264 14.64 -5.29 -4.44
CA LEU A 264 13.83 -4.13 -4.07
C LEU A 264 12.59 -3.97 -4.95
N ALA A 265 12.73 -4.25 -6.26
CA ALA A 265 11.59 -4.25 -7.18
C ALA A 265 10.58 -5.33 -6.81
N VAL A 266 11.05 -6.55 -6.52
CA VAL A 266 10.19 -7.65 -6.07
C VAL A 266 9.48 -7.30 -4.77
N GLU A 267 10.19 -6.78 -3.75
CA GLU A 267 9.60 -6.34 -2.47
C GLU A 267 8.48 -5.33 -2.70
N LYS A 268 8.71 -4.31 -3.53
CA LYS A 268 7.71 -3.31 -3.89
C LYS A 268 6.42 -3.93 -4.44
N TYR A 269 6.53 -4.83 -5.43
CA TYR A 269 5.35 -5.46 -6.05
C TYR A 269 4.64 -6.43 -5.11
N VAL A 270 5.38 -7.12 -4.25
CA VAL A 270 4.80 -7.96 -3.19
C VAL A 270 4.01 -7.09 -2.22
N ASP A 271 4.55 -5.96 -1.78
CA ASP A 271 3.84 -5.02 -0.88
C ASP A 271 2.57 -4.44 -1.55
N MET A 272 2.63 -4.13 -2.86
CA MET A 272 1.44 -3.69 -3.62
C MET A 272 0.39 -4.79 -3.75
N ALA A 273 0.78 -6.05 -3.77
CA ALA A 273 -0.12 -7.20 -3.91
C ALA A 273 -0.69 -7.69 -2.57
N MET A 274 -0.23 -7.15 -1.44
CA MET A 274 -0.71 -7.57 -0.13
C MET A 274 -2.23 -7.44 0.00
N GLY A 275 -2.89 -8.55 0.36
CA GLY A 275 -4.35 -8.65 0.41
C GLY A 275 -5.02 -8.95 -0.94
N GLY A 276 -4.25 -9.19 -1.98
CA GLY A 276 -4.67 -9.54 -3.34
C GLY A 276 -3.82 -10.64 -3.97
N VAL A 277 -3.61 -10.54 -5.27
CA VAL A 277 -2.86 -11.51 -6.11
C VAL A 277 -1.75 -10.78 -6.85
N LEU A 278 -0.56 -11.40 -6.93
CA LEU A 278 0.58 -10.97 -7.74
C LEU A 278 0.76 -11.93 -8.89
#